data_e49949102533fa7980067e6f58c91b1c
#
_entry.id   e49949102533fa7980067e6f58c91b1c
#
_cell.length_a   1.000
_cell.length_b   1.000
_cell.length_c   1.000
_cell.angle_alpha   90.00
_cell.angle_beta   90.00
_cell.angle_gamma   90.00
#
_symmetry.space_group_name_H-M   'P 1'
#
loop_
_entity.id
_entity.type
_entity.pdbx_description
1 polymer ?
#
loop_
_entity_poly.entity_id
_entity_poly.type
_entity_poly.pdbx_seq_one_letter_code
_entity_poly.pdbx_strand_id
1 'polypeptide(L)'
;MSNDDAVLLDLNVPTFQKKLFELDAGEVKKVFKTFQKLQMLTWNEVFRDHGLKWEQVKNEPGTFTIRLSKSYRAVVERDSAFMLFQTLHLDHDGAYGKK
;
A
#
# COMPACT_ATOMS: atom_id res chain seq x y z
N MET A 1 18.00 9.72 2.94
CA MET A 1 16.99 8.76 3.24
C MET A 1 17.42 7.38 2.88
N SER A 2 17.33 6.46 3.77
CA SER A 2 17.89 5.13 3.56
C SER A 2 16.79 4.11 3.30
N ASN A 3 17.04 3.16 2.37
CA ASN A 3 16.14 2.04 2.18
C ASN A 3 16.31 0.96 3.25
N ASP A 4 17.26 1.16 4.15
CA ASP A 4 17.36 0.29 5.32
C ASP A 4 16.49 0.75 6.46
N ASP A 5 15.78 1.87 6.30
CA ASP A 5 14.85 2.34 7.32
C ASP A 5 13.63 1.45 7.38
N ALA A 6 13.09 1.33 8.58
CA ALA A 6 11.80 0.66 8.76
C ALA A 6 10.71 1.44 8.06
N VAL A 7 9.71 0.72 7.58
CA VAL A 7 8.56 1.34 6.95
C VAL A 7 7.67 1.92 8.04
N LEU A 8 7.28 3.19 7.87
CA LEU A 8 6.34 3.85 8.76
C LEU A 8 5.03 4.04 8.00
N LEU A 9 3.94 3.50 8.53
CA LEU A 9 2.66 3.57 7.85
C LEU A 9 1.96 4.88 8.20
N ASP A 10 1.46 5.58 7.19
CA ASP A 10 0.65 6.77 7.39
C ASP A 10 -0.71 6.52 6.77
N LEU A 11 -1.70 6.32 7.62
CA LEU A 11 -3.07 6.02 7.21
C LEU A 11 -3.98 7.22 7.36
N ASN A 12 -3.42 8.40 7.48
CA ASN A 12 -4.18 9.60 7.82
C ASN A 12 -4.71 10.33 6.59
N VAL A 13 -5.28 9.58 5.66
CA VAL A 13 -5.89 10.15 4.44
C VAL A 13 -7.36 9.75 4.44
N PRO A 14 -8.27 10.72 4.48
CA PRO A 14 -9.71 10.42 4.60
C PRO A 14 -10.26 9.51 3.51
N THR A 15 -9.82 9.68 2.26
CA THR A 15 -10.30 8.83 1.18
C THR A 15 -9.91 7.37 1.39
N PHE A 16 -8.70 7.15 1.86
CA PHE A 16 -8.26 5.77 2.14
C PHE A 16 -9.05 5.19 3.31
N GLN A 17 -9.20 5.97 4.37
CA GLN A 17 -9.90 5.50 5.57
C GLN A 17 -11.34 5.15 5.27
N LYS A 18 -12.01 5.96 4.45
CA LYS A 18 -13.38 5.70 4.11
C LYS A 18 -13.53 4.34 3.44
N LYS A 19 -12.68 4.08 2.45
CA LYS A 19 -12.72 2.79 1.75
C LYS A 19 -12.39 1.63 2.69
N LEU A 20 -11.39 1.82 3.53
CA LEU A 20 -10.97 0.79 4.47
C LEU A 20 -12.13 0.41 5.39
N PHE A 21 -12.84 1.42 5.89
CA PHE A 21 -13.94 1.17 6.84
C PHE A 21 -15.16 0.56 6.16
N GLU A 22 -15.24 0.62 4.84
CA GLU A 22 -16.35 0.01 4.09
C GLU A 22 -16.11 -1.46 3.78
N LEU A 23 -14.91 -1.97 4.01
CA LEU A 23 -14.62 -3.38 3.74
C LEU A 23 -15.35 -4.25 4.75
N ASP A 24 -15.71 -5.48 4.33
CA ASP A 24 -16.26 -6.40 5.30
C ASP A 24 -15.18 -6.88 6.27
N ALA A 25 -15.61 -7.49 7.37
CA ALA A 25 -14.69 -7.85 8.45
C ALA A 25 -13.59 -8.79 7.98
N GLY A 26 -13.89 -9.72 7.09
CA GLY A 26 -12.90 -10.65 6.59
C GLY A 26 -11.80 -9.97 5.80
N GLU A 27 -12.18 -9.00 4.96
CA GLU A 27 -11.19 -8.26 4.19
C GLU A 27 -10.36 -7.31 5.04
N VAL A 28 -11.00 -6.65 6.00
CA VAL A 28 -10.27 -5.79 6.93
C VAL A 28 -9.18 -6.58 7.64
N LYS A 29 -9.51 -7.78 8.07
CA LYS A 29 -8.55 -8.62 8.78
C LYS A 29 -7.34 -8.93 7.90
N LYS A 30 -7.56 -9.24 6.63
CA LYS A 30 -6.47 -9.53 5.70
C LYS A 30 -5.59 -8.31 5.46
N VAL A 31 -6.22 -7.16 5.29
CA VAL A 31 -5.49 -5.91 5.06
C VAL A 31 -4.66 -5.57 6.29
N PHE A 32 -5.22 -5.72 7.48
CA PHE A 32 -4.49 -5.43 8.72
C PHE A 32 -3.30 -6.36 8.89
N LYS A 33 -3.41 -7.62 8.49
CA LYS A 33 -2.26 -8.52 8.55
C LYS A 33 -1.12 -8.00 7.68
N THR A 34 -1.45 -7.44 6.53
CA THR A 34 -0.43 -6.86 5.66
C THR A 34 0.18 -5.61 6.29
N PHE A 35 -0.62 -4.78 6.94
CA PHE A 35 -0.08 -3.64 7.68
C PHE A 35 0.91 -4.11 8.75
N GLN A 36 0.57 -5.16 9.49
CA GLN A 36 1.47 -5.69 10.51
C GLN A 36 2.77 -6.20 9.89
N LYS A 37 2.66 -6.86 8.75
CA LYS A 37 3.84 -7.32 8.03
C LYS A 37 4.73 -6.14 7.62
N LEU A 38 4.11 -5.09 7.07
CA LEU A 38 4.86 -3.93 6.59
C LEU A 38 5.64 -3.27 7.72
N GLN A 39 5.06 -3.21 8.92
CA GLN A 39 5.73 -2.60 10.06
C GLN A 39 7.01 -3.32 10.45
N MET A 40 7.16 -4.56 10.01
CA MET A 40 8.33 -5.36 10.35
C MET A 40 9.39 -5.37 9.24
N LEU A 41 9.14 -4.65 8.16
CA LEU A 41 10.04 -4.66 7.01
C LEU A 41 10.79 -3.35 6.91
N THR A 42 11.96 -3.42 6.27
CA THR A 42 12.64 -2.23 5.77
C THR A 42 12.11 -1.94 4.37
N TRP A 43 12.42 -0.74 3.86
CA TRP A 43 12.02 -0.40 2.50
C TRP A 43 12.64 -1.33 1.47
N ASN A 44 13.90 -1.74 1.68
CA ASN A 44 14.51 -2.72 0.78
C ASN A 44 13.72 -4.02 0.74
N GLU A 45 13.23 -4.45 1.88
CA GLU A 45 12.46 -5.69 1.94
C GLU A 45 11.11 -5.56 1.24
N VAL A 46 10.50 -4.37 1.32
CA VAL A 46 9.25 -4.12 0.59
C VAL A 46 9.48 -4.28 -0.91
N PHE A 47 10.57 -3.70 -1.41
CA PHE A 47 10.85 -3.76 -2.85
C PHE A 47 11.07 -5.18 -3.34
N ARG A 48 11.57 -6.06 -2.48
CA ARG A 48 11.89 -7.42 -2.85
C ARG A 48 10.79 -8.43 -2.56
N ASP A 49 9.74 -8.01 -1.90
CA ASP A 49 8.67 -8.92 -1.51
C ASP A 49 7.68 -9.08 -2.67
N HIS A 50 7.72 -10.25 -3.31
CA HIS A 50 6.89 -10.50 -4.47
C HIS A 50 5.40 -10.48 -4.16
N GLY A 51 5.04 -10.82 -2.94
CA GLY A 51 3.63 -10.83 -2.55
C GLY A 51 3.03 -9.45 -2.44
N LEU A 52 3.86 -8.44 -2.18
CA LEU A 52 3.38 -7.06 -2.06
C LEU A 52 3.23 -6.37 -3.41
N LYS A 53 3.88 -6.85 -4.44
CA LYS A 53 3.78 -6.32 -5.80
C LYS A 53 3.96 -4.81 -5.86
N TRP A 54 5.03 -4.32 -5.26
CA TRP A 54 5.36 -2.90 -5.25
C TRP A 54 5.71 -2.44 -6.66
N GLU A 55 4.96 -1.48 -7.20
CA GLU A 55 5.17 -0.98 -8.56
C GLU A 55 4.95 0.52 -8.61
N GLN A 56 5.79 1.23 -9.37
CA GLN A 56 5.59 2.65 -9.58
C GLN A 56 4.42 2.88 -10.52
N VAL A 57 3.59 3.87 -10.21
CA VAL A 57 2.52 4.28 -11.10
C VAL A 57 3.12 5.02 -12.28
N LYS A 58 2.72 4.65 -13.49
CA LYS A 58 3.27 5.24 -14.70
C LYS A 58 3.01 6.74 -14.71
N ASN A 59 4.05 7.50 -15.03
CA ASN A 59 4.00 8.96 -15.13
C ASN A 59 3.73 9.70 -13.82
N GLU A 60 3.88 9.01 -12.69
CA GLU A 60 3.68 9.64 -11.39
C GLU A 60 4.84 9.27 -10.46
N PRO A 61 5.97 9.95 -10.60
CA PRO A 61 7.10 9.67 -9.73
C PRO A 61 6.72 9.84 -8.27
N GLY A 62 7.17 8.92 -7.44
CA GLY A 62 6.84 8.95 -6.02
C GLY A 62 5.53 8.29 -5.65
N THR A 63 4.75 7.88 -6.65
CA THR A 63 3.47 7.22 -6.43
C THR A 63 3.59 5.76 -6.84
N PHE A 64 3.09 4.87 -6.00
CA PHE A 64 3.27 3.43 -6.18
C PHE A 64 1.97 2.72 -5.85
N THR A 65 1.88 1.45 -6.28
CA THR A 65 0.81 0.58 -5.83
C THR A 65 1.40 -0.55 -5.02
N ILE A 66 0.62 -1.05 -4.09
CA ILE A 66 1.02 -2.16 -3.25
C ILE A 66 -0.18 -3.06 -3.01
N ARG A 67 0.04 -4.38 -3.02
CA ARG A 67 -1.03 -5.33 -2.78
C ARG A 67 -1.23 -5.49 -1.28
N LEU A 68 -2.44 -5.25 -0.81
CA LEU A 68 -2.75 -5.39 0.62
C LEU A 68 -3.43 -6.71 0.94
N SER A 69 -4.14 -7.29 -0.03
CA SER A 69 -4.72 -8.61 0.11
C SER A 69 -4.88 -9.18 -1.28
N LYS A 70 -5.38 -10.40 -1.36
CA LYS A 70 -5.63 -11.00 -2.65
C LYS A 70 -6.56 -10.15 -3.51
N SER A 71 -7.49 -9.45 -2.87
CA SER A 71 -8.53 -8.69 -3.56
C SER A 71 -8.26 -7.20 -3.66
N TYR A 72 -7.37 -6.66 -2.84
CA TYR A 72 -7.25 -5.20 -2.75
C TYR A 72 -5.83 -4.72 -2.90
N ARG A 73 -5.69 -3.60 -3.60
CA ARG A 73 -4.44 -2.86 -3.75
C ARG A 73 -4.64 -1.43 -3.26
N ALA A 74 -3.55 -0.81 -2.87
CA ALA A 74 -3.58 0.59 -2.47
C ALA A 74 -2.68 1.39 -3.39
N VAL A 75 -3.03 2.65 -3.59
CA VAL A 75 -2.13 3.64 -4.16
C VAL A 75 -1.48 4.37 -3.01
N VAL A 76 -0.17 4.43 -3.01
CA VAL A 76 0.58 5.03 -1.91
C VAL A 76 1.62 6.00 -2.45
N GLU A 77 2.02 6.95 -1.61
CA GLU A 77 3.17 7.80 -1.87
C GLU A 77 4.23 7.50 -0.84
N ARG A 78 5.47 7.51 -1.27
CA ARG A 78 6.57 7.41 -0.32
C ARG A 78 7.05 8.81 0.04
N ASP A 79 7.08 9.11 1.33
CA ASP A 79 7.60 10.36 1.84
C ASP A 79 8.60 10.03 2.94
N SER A 80 9.88 10.10 2.60
CA SER A 80 10.95 9.70 3.51
C SER A 80 10.76 8.23 3.91
N ALA A 81 10.63 7.91 5.18
CA ALA A 81 10.37 6.54 5.61
C ALA A 81 8.88 6.22 5.66
N PHE A 82 8.03 7.20 5.41
CA PHE A 82 6.58 7.00 5.48
C PHE A 82 6.02 6.42 4.19
N MET A 83 5.11 5.49 4.34
CA MET A 83 4.28 4.98 3.26
C MET A 83 2.89 5.57 3.49
N LEU A 84 2.53 6.56 2.67
CA LEU A 84 1.28 7.31 2.83
C LEU A 84 0.23 6.67 1.93
N PHE A 85 -0.80 6.10 2.54
CA PHE A 85 -1.84 5.39 1.80
C PHE A 85 -2.88 6.39 1.31
N GLN A 86 -3.01 6.50 -0.02
CA GLN A 86 -3.90 7.48 -0.65
C GLN A 86 -5.28 6.93 -0.94
N THR A 87 -5.35 5.79 -1.61
CA THR A 87 -6.63 5.20 -2.01
C THR A 87 -6.54 3.69 -1.95
N LEU A 88 -7.69 3.05 -1.91
CA LEU A 88 -7.81 1.60 -1.84
C LEU A 88 -8.74 1.13 -2.98
N HIS A 89 -8.31 0.12 -3.70
CA HIS A 89 -9.01 -0.35 -4.90
C HIS A 89 -9.01 -1.87 -4.96
N LEU A 90 -9.97 -2.41 -5.70
CA LEU A 90 -9.92 -3.83 -6.04
C LEU A 90 -8.68 -4.10 -6.90
N ASP A 91 -8.07 -5.24 -6.71
CA ASP A 91 -6.81 -5.57 -7.34
C ASP A 91 -6.86 -5.51 -8.86
N HIS A 92 -7.98 -5.88 -9.46
CA HIS A 92 -8.12 -5.91 -10.91
C HIS A 92 -8.83 -4.68 -11.46
N ASP A 93 -8.91 -3.64 -10.66
CA ASP A 93 -9.74 -2.50 -10.98
C ASP A 93 -9.13 -1.55 -11.99
N GLY A 94 -7.86 -1.52 -12.13
CA GLY A 94 -7.24 -0.59 -13.06
C GLY A 94 -7.36 0.87 -12.66
N ALA A 95 -7.83 1.15 -11.47
CA ALA A 95 -8.05 2.53 -11.04
C ALA A 95 -6.77 3.32 -10.90
N TYR A 96 -5.65 2.65 -10.87
CA TYR A 96 -4.35 3.31 -10.78
C TYR A 96 -3.70 3.47 -12.14
N GLY A 97 -4.47 3.54 -13.18
CA GLY A 97 -4.00 3.91 -14.49
C GLY A 97 -3.35 2.84 -15.30
N LYS A 98 -3.53 1.55 -14.92
CA LYS A 98 -3.00 0.54 -15.69
C LYS A 98 -3.82 0.35 -16.90
N LYS A 99 -3.45 0.09 -17.80
CA LYS A 99 -4.12 -0.19 -18.91
C LYS A 99 -4.20 0.27 -19.75
#